data_dbec4ef3d5f707c2c73a9cbcdb49667e
#
_entry.id   dbec4ef3d5f707c2c73a9cbcdb49667e
#
_cell.length_a   1.000
_cell.length_b   1.000
_cell.length_c   1.000
_cell.angle_alpha   90.00
_cell.angle_beta   90.00
_cell.angle_gamma   90.00
#
_symmetry.space_group_name_H-M   'P 1'
#
loop_
_entity.id
_entity.type
_entity.pdbx_description
1 polymer ?
#
loop_
_entity_poly.entity_id
_entity_poly.type
_entity_poly.pdbx_seq_one_letter_code
_entity_poly.pdbx_strand_id
1 'polypeptide(L)'
;MIIKEAFLQEEFLKIEKFLETFSLKLDNNLTKTFYIENDNSEVIGTISCEDYIIKDLAVNPDYQSENLASTLVNEILNYFRLNNIHNYQVFTKPIYKQVFVSLGFKEIVKTDKVIMLEGGITSINDKIKEIKNIITYRFGEINETSDIACIVMNANPITNGHVYLIEEASKNHKMVVLFIVEEDKSEFTFKERFSMAYLSTMRLGNVCVIPSSKYVVSQSTFPSYFLKNETEVSEQYSLIDALIFKEYFIKNLFFKKRYIGTETINKMVNYNNILKQVLEDKIEIIDRLKENDVTISASTVRSLLKEGKVEEALQYTPQETAFILRGLASEKYGNN
;
A
#
# COMPACT_ATOMS: atom_id res chain seq x y z
N MET A 1 -18.47 12.80 29.48
CA MET A 1 -17.27 12.00 29.07
C MET A 1 -16.36 12.87 28.23
N ILE A 2 -15.06 12.80 28.47
CA ILE A 2 -14.05 13.64 27.79
C ILE A 2 -13.18 12.70 26.94
N ILE A 3 -12.96 13.08 25.68
CA ILE A 3 -11.99 12.40 24.83
C ILE A 3 -10.59 12.82 25.27
N LYS A 4 -9.72 11.86 25.41
CA LYS A 4 -8.30 12.04 25.74
C LYS A 4 -7.43 11.56 24.59
N GLU A 5 -6.29 12.20 24.41
CA GLU A 5 -5.24 11.72 23.52
C GLU A 5 -4.26 10.87 24.33
N ALA A 6 -3.86 9.72 23.80
CA ALA A 6 -2.88 8.84 24.43
C ALA A 6 -1.45 9.29 24.11
N PHE A 7 -0.63 9.50 25.14
CA PHE A 7 0.78 9.86 25.05
C PHE A 7 1.68 8.94 25.89
N LEU A 8 1.16 8.45 27.02
CA LEU A 8 1.93 7.69 27.98
C LEU A 8 1.78 6.19 27.75
N GLN A 9 2.82 5.45 28.03
CA GLN A 9 2.81 3.98 27.90
C GLN A 9 1.68 3.34 28.72
N GLU A 10 1.37 3.88 29.89
CA GLU A 10 0.28 3.39 30.74
C GLU A 10 -1.10 3.52 30.07
N GLU A 11 -1.32 4.58 29.29
CA GLU A 11 -2.56 4.81 28.55
C GLU A 11 -2.68 3.79 27.40
N PHE A 12 -1.59 3.55 26.66
CA PHE A 12 -1.56 2.50 25.63
C PHE A 12 -1.81 1.12 26.22
N LEU A 13 -1.27 0.78 27.38
CA LEU A 13 -1.54 -0.48 28.07
C LEU A 13 -3.02 -0.65 28.47
N LYS A 14 -3.69 0.43 28.89
CA LYS A 14 -5.14 0.41 29.17
C LYS A 14 -5.94 0.18 27.88
N ILE A 15 -5.56 0.87 26.79
CA ILE A 15 -6.22 0.75 25.48
C ILE A 15 -6.03 -0.66 24.93
N GLU A 16 -4.83 -1.23 25.02
CA GLU A 16 -4.54 -2.60 24.57
C GLU A 16 -5.41 -3.61 25.31
N LYS A 17 -5.48 -3.55 26.66
CA LYS A 17 -6.36 -4.39 27.46
C LYS A 17 -7.84 -4.24 27.07
N PHE A 18 -8.28 -3.04 26.76
CA PHE A 18 -9.63 -2.80 26.27
C PHE A 18 -9.88 -3.45 24.92
N LEU A 19 -8.96 -3.30 23.97
CA LEU A 19 -9.06 -3.92 22.64
C LEU A 19 -9.04 -5.46 22.70
N GLU A 20 -8.29 -6.05 23.62
CA GLU A 20 -8.27 -7.51 23.87
C GLU A 20 -9.65 -8.07 24.21
N THR A 21 -10.52 -7.30 24.88
CA THR A 21 -11.89 -7.73 25.19
C THR A 21 -12.74 -7.92 23.92
N PHE A 22 -12.35 -7.32 22.80
CA PHE A 22 -12.96 -7.48 21.47
C PHE A 22 -12.19 -8.45 20.56
N SER A 23 -11.20 -9.16 21.12
CA SER A 23 -10.26 -9.98 20.32
C SER A 23 -9.54 -9.15 19.24
N LEU A 24 -9.26 -7.88 19.54
CA LEU A 24 -8.46 -6.97 18.73
C LEU A 24 -7.09 -6.81 19.39
N LYS A 25 -6.09 -6.51 18.58
CA LYS A 25 -4.75 -6.12 19.05
C LYS A 25 -4.56 -4.64 18.76
N LEU A 26 -3.83 -3.96 19.62
CA LEU A 26 -3.39 -2.60 19.30
C LEU A 26 -2.40 -2.68 18.12
N ASP A 27 -2.63 -1.88 17.07
CA ASP A 27 -1.74 -1.87 15.92
C ASP A 27 -0.42 -1.13 16.27
N ASN A 28 0.63 -1.46 15.54
CA ASN A 28 1.93 -0.81 15.69
C ASN A 28 1.99 0.44 14.79
N ASN A 29 2.95 1.33 15.09
CA ASN A 29 3.24 2.53 14.27
C ASN A 29 2.07 3.53 14.17
N LEU A 30 1.31 3.68 15.26
CA LEU A 30 0.20 4.62 15.30
C LEU A 30 0.72 6.08 15.33
N THR A 31 0.09 6.92 14.51
CA THR A 31 0.40 8.37 14.46
C THR A 31 -0.34 9.11 15.55
N LYS A 32 -1.59 8.71 15.81
CA LYS A 32 -2.48 9.34 16.79
C LYS A 32 -3.45 8.31 17.36
N THR A 33 -3.71 8.41 18.67
CA THR A 33 -4.68 7.56 19.36
C THR A 33 -5.51 8.41 20.31
N PHE A 34 -6.83 8.25 20.25
CA PHE A 34 -7.78 8.85 21.18
C PHE A 34 -8.56 7.77 21.92
N TYR A 35 -8.94 8.06 23.15
CA TYR A 35 -9.75 7.17 23.96
C TYR A 35 -10.70 7.94 24.89
N ILE A 36 -11.71 7.24 25.40
CA ILE A 36 -12.70 7.74 26.35
C ILE A 36 -12.69 6.83 27.56
N GLU A 37 -12.68 7.43 28.76
CA GLU A 37 -12.83 6.72 30.01
C GLU A 37 -14.19 7.03 30.65
N ASN A 38 -14.73 6.07 31.39
CA ASN A 38 -15.88 6.28 32.31
C ASN A 38 -15.41 6.91 33.60
N ASP A 39 -16.36 7.15 34.54
CA ASP A 39 -16.10 7.76 35.85
C ASP A 39 -15.18 6.89 36.74
N ASN A 40 -15.04 5.59 36.43
CA ASN A 40 -14.13 4.67 37.13
C ASN A 40 -12.72 4.62 36.48
N SER A 41 -12.42 5.51 35.53
CA SER A 41 -11.16 5.52 34.77
C SER A 41 -10.91 4.24 33.92
N GLU A 42 -11.98 3.57 33.53
CA GLU A 42 -11.92 2.43 32.59
C GLU A 42 -12.14 2.92 31.17
N VAL A 43 -11.34 2.40 30.21
CA VAL A 43 -11.49 2.72 28.78
C VAL A 43 -12.79 2.10 28.28
N ILE A 44 -13.66 2.92 27.70
CA ILE A 44 -14.96 2.53 27.12
C ILE A 44 -15.04 2.76 25.62
N GLY A 45 -14.05 3.41 25.03
CA GLY A 45 -13.93 3.58 23.59
C GLY A 45 -12.55 4.05 23.20
N THR A 46 -12.10 3.63 22.02
CA THR A 46 -10.81 4.03 21.45
C THR A 46 -10.90 4.15 19.94
N ILE A 47 -10.00 4.94 19.36
CA ILE A 47 -9.73 5.05 17.92
C ILE A 47 -8.30 5.49 17.71
N SER A 48 -7.67 4.97 16.68
CA SER A 48 -6.32 5.35 16.27
C SER A 48 -6.26 5.69 14.78
N CYS A 49 -5.15 6.28 14.36
CA CYS A 49 -4.78 6.31 12.94
C CYS A 49 -3.28 6.09 12.76
N GLU A 50 -2.94 5.54 11.61
CA GLU A 50 -1.60 5.54 11.05
C GLU A 50 -1.66 6.34 9.76
N ASP A 51 -0.97 7.48 9.72
CA ASP A 51 -1.06 8.44 8.63
C ASP A 51 -2.52 8.81 8.29
N TYR A 52 -3.04 8.34 7.18
CA TYR A 52 -4.40 8.56 6.70
C TYR A 52 -5.35 7.36 6.90
N ILE A 53 -4.90 6.30 7.57
CA ILE A 53 -5.67 5.07 7.77
C ILE A 53 -6.22 5.05 9.19
N ILE A 54 -7.55 4.99 9.32
CA ILE A 54 -8.23 4.84 10.61
C ILE A 54 -8.14 3.39 11.07
N LYS A 55 -7.79 3.21 12.34
CA LYS A 55 -7.56 1.91 12.99
C LYS A 55 -8.14 1.87 14.40
N ASP A 56 -8.20 0.69 14.98
CA ASP A 56 -8.48 0.44 16.40
C ASP A 56 -9.77 1.08 16.94
N LEU A 57 -10.78 1.28 16.07
CA LEU A 57 -12.09 1.76 16.54
C LEU A 57 -12.80 0.63 17.28
N ALA A 58 -13.01 0.83 18.56
CA ALA A 58 -13.81 -0.03 19.43
C ALA A 58 -14.59 0.82 20.45
N VAL A 59 -15.82 0.37 20.75
CA VAL A 59 -16.68 1.01 21.77
C VAL A 59 -17.32 -0.10 22.59
N ASN A 60 -17.30 0.05 23.92
CA ASN A 60 -17.94 -0.88 24.84
C ASN A 60 -19.44 -0.96 24.53
N PRO A 61 -20.01 -2.17 24.32
CA PRO A 61 -21.42 -2.38 24.00
C PRO A 61 -22.40 -1.71 24.98
N ASP A 62 -22.05 -1.62 26.25
CA ASP A 62 -22.90 -1.00 27.28
C ASP A 62 -23.08 0.52 27.08
N TYR A 63 -22.21 1.15 26.29
CA TYR A 63 -22.18 2.59 25.98
C TYR A 63 -22.53 2.93 24.52
N GLN A 64 -23.01 1.96 23.71
CA GLN A 64 -23.30 2.19 22.28
C GLN A 64 -24.40 3.22 22.04
N SER A 65 -25.34 3.38 22.97
CA SER A 65 -26.42 4.40 22.88
C SER A 65 -25.92 5.85 22.95
N GLU A 66 -24.68 6.09 23.35
CA GLU A 66 -24.12 7.41 23.58
C GLU A 66 -23.38 7.99 22.36
N ASN A 67 -23.51 7.37 21.19
CA ASN A 67 -22.87 7.79 19.92
C ASN A 67 -21.32 7.92 20.02
N LEU A 68 -20.67 7.16 20.92
CA LEU A 68 -19.23 7.27 21.17
C LEU A 68 -18.40 6.96 19.91
N ALA A 69 -18.84 6.02 19.08
CA ALA A 69 -18.14 5.71 17.82
C ALA A 69 -18.08 6.94 16.90
N SER A 70 -19.20 7.64 16.73
CA SER A 70 -19.25 8.86 15.91
C SER A 70 -18.39 9.97 16.52
N THR A 71 -18.41 10.09 17.85
CA THR A 71 -17.61 11.09 18.57
C THR A 71 -16.11 10.85 18.38
N LEU A 72 -15.66 9.61 18.54
CA LEU A 72 -14.26 9.20 18.31
C LEU A 72 -13.84 9.40 16.85
N VAL A 73 -14.67 8.98 15.88
CA VAL A 73 -14.36 9.20 14.46
C VAL A 73 -14.27 10.70 14.16
N ASN A 74 -15.17 11.53 14.65
CA ASN A 74 -15.11 12.97 14.44
C ASN A 74 -13.82 13.59 15.01
N GLU A 75 -13.28 13.07 16.11
CA GLU A 75 -12.00 13.54 16.65
C GLU A 75 -10.83 13.21 15.72
N ILE A 76 -10.75 11.98 15.16
CA ILE A 76 -9.77 11.63 14.13
C ILE A 76 -9.95 12.50 12.87
N LEU A 77 -11.20 12.75 12.42
CA LEU A 77 -11.44 13.61 11.27
C LEU A 77 -11.02 15.06 11.52
N ASN A 78 -11.18 15.55 12.73
CA ASN A 78 -10.67 16.86 13.14
C ASN A 78 -9.13 16.89 13.08
N TYR A 79 -8.47 15.87 13.61
CA TYR A 79 -7.02 15.70 13.49
C TYR A 79 -6.58 15.70 12.01
N PHE A 80 -7.25 14.94 11.13
CA PHE A 80 -6.95 14.90 9.70
C PHE A 80 -7.08 16.28 9.05
N ARG A 81 -8.15 17.00 9.35
CA ARG A 81 -8.39 18.36 8.85
C ARG A 81 -7.25 19.32 9.25
N LEU A 82 -6.82 19.28 10.52
CA LEU A 82 -5.75 20.14 11.05
C LEU A 82 -4.38 19.82 10.42
N ASN A 83 -4.18 18.58 9.97
CA ASN A 83 -2.94 18.12 9.32
C ASN A 83 -3.01 18.05 7.79
N ASN A 84 -4.03 18.67 7.17
CA ASN A 84 -4.22 18.71 5.70
C ASN A 84 -4.36 17.30 5.08
N ILE A 85 -4.88 16.32 5.81
CA ILE A 85 -5.18 14.98 5.30
C ILE A 85 -6.59 15.02 4.68
N HIS A 86 -6.64 15.15 3.36
CA HIS A 86 -7.87 15.38 2.60
C HIS A 86 -8.55 14.12 2.08
N ASN A 87 -7.89 12.99 2.18
CA ASN A 87 -8.42 11.67 1.85
C ASN A 87 -7.90 10.67 2.88
N TYR A 88 -8.80 9.91 3.47
CA TYR A 88 -8.50 8.93 4.49
C TYR A 88 -9.27 7.65 4.24
N GLN A 89 -8.78 6.57 4.81
CA GLN A 89 -9.25 5.22 4.55
C GLN A 89 -9.53 4.50 5.86
N VAL A 90 -10.43 3.53 5.81
CA VAL A 90 -10.66 2.57 6.88
C VAL A 90 -10.84 1.18 6.30
N PHE A 91 -10.19 0.20 6.94
CA PHE A 91 -10.40 -1.22 6.69
C PHE A 91 -11.07 -1.80 7.92
N THR A 92 -12.20 -2.48 7.72
CA THR A 92 -12.97 -3.04 8.84
C THR A 92 -13.74 -4.28 8.42
N LYS A 93 -14.41 -4.94 9.35
CA LYS A 93 -15.32 -6.05 9.03
C LYS A 93 -16.58 -5.52 8.33
N PRO A 94 -17.12 -6.21 7.32
CA PRO A 94 -18.31 -5.76 6.58
C PRO A 94 -19.53 -5.42 7.43
N ILE A 95 -19.67 -6.05 8.59
CA ILE A 95 -20.77 -5.79 9.54
C ILE A 95 -20.78 -4.35 10.07
N TYR A 96 -19.61 -3.68 10.10
CA TYR A 96 -19.48 -2.30 10.59
C TYR A 96 -19.63 -1.26 9.48
N LYS A 97 -19.93 -1.65 8.24
CA LYS A 97 -20.10 -0.75 7.10
C LYS A 97 -21.01 0.45 7.43
N GLN A 98 -22.17 0.19 8.05
CA GLN A 98 -23.18 1.22 8.28
C GLN A 98 -22.70 2.31 9.24
N VAL A 99 -21.82 2.00 10.18
CA VAL A 99 -21.23 2.98 11.10
C VAL A 99 -20.47 4.04 10.29
N PHE A 100 -19.60 3.61 9.37
CA PHE A 100 -18.80 4.52 8.55
C PHE A 100 -19.61 5.22 7.46
N VAL A 101 -20.57 4.52 6.84
CA VAL A 101 -21.44 5.13 5.81
C VAL A 101 -22.28 6.26 6.42
N SER A 102 -22.80 6.10 7.65
CA SER A 102 -23.54 7.18 8.35
C SER A 102 -22.68 8.41 8.67
N LEU A 103 -21.35 8.25 8.67
CA LEU A 103 -20.34 9.31 8.84
C LEU A 103 -19.79 9.86 7.52
N GLY A 104 -20.41 9.49 6.39
CA GLY A 104 -20.05 10.01 5.07
C GLY A 104 -18.97 9.24 4.32
N PHE A 105 -18.51 8.09 4.85
CA PHE A 105 -17.58 7.24 4.12
C PHE A 105 -18.27 6.49 2.97
N LYS A 106 -17.52 6.21 1.91
CA LYS A 106 -17.96 5.46 0.74
C LYS A 106 -17.21 4.15 0.62
N GLU A 107 -17.93 3.08 0.29
CA GLU A 107 -17.32 1.78 0.01
C GLU A 107 -16.48 1.86 -1.26
N ILE A 108 -15.26 1.30 -1.19
CA ILE A 108 -14.37 1.10 -2.34
C ILE A 108 -14.51 -0.34 -2.82
N VAL A 109 -14.09 -1.29 -2.02
CA VAL A 109 -14.19 -2.74 -2.31
C VAL A 109 -14.44 -3.51 -1.02
N LYS A 110 -14.94 -4.73 -1.17
CA LYS A 110 -15.16 -5.65 -0.07
C LYS A 110 -14.87 -7.10 -0.44
N THR A 111 -14.47 -7.86 0.56
CA THR A 111 -14.44 -9.32 0.58
C THR A 111 -15.47 -9.83 1.60
N ASP A 112 -15.48 -11.12 1.87
CA ASP A 112 -16.34 -11.68 2.93
C ASP A 112 -15.87 -11.25 4.35
N LYS A 113 -14.60 -10.87 4.52
CA LYS A 113 -14.01 -10.58 5.83
C LYS A 113 -13.60 -9.11 6.01
N VAL A 114 -13.31 -8.41 4.93
CA VAL A 114 -12.80 -7.03 4.95
C VAL A 114 -13.57 -6.15 4.00
N ILE A 115 -13.89 -4.94 4.45
CA ILE A 115 -14.38 -3.86 3.62
C ILE A 115 -13.43 -2.68 3.73
N MET A 116 -13.09 -2.10 2.60
CA MET A 116 -12.35 -0.84 2.52
C MET A 116 -13.34 0.28 2.19
N LEU A 117 -13.30 1.34 2.99
CA LEU A 117 -14.06 2.56 2.74
C LEU A 117 -13.12 3.76 2.72
N GLU A 118 -13.51 4.80 2.02
CA GLU A 118 -12.83 6.09 1.98
C GLU A 118 -13.71 7.22 2.46
N GLY A 119 -13.07 8.28 2.99
CA GLY A 119 -13.70 9.54 3.30
C GLY A 119 -12.81 10.72 2.91
N GLY A 120 -13.35 11.93 3.00
CA GLY A 120 -12.63 13.16 2.67
C GLY A 120 -13.16 13.87 1.43
N ILE A 121 -12.41 14.88 0.96
CA ILE A 121 -12.80 15.75 -0.17
C ILE A 121 -12.26 15.25 -1.51
N THR A 122 -11.32 14.31 -1.52
CA THR A 122 -10.84 13.63 -2.72
C THR A 122 -11.13 12.14 -2.63
N SER A 123 -11.32 11.50 -3.77
CA SER A 123 -11.75 10.11 -3.88
C SER A 123 -10.80 9.28 -4.76
N ILE A 124 -10.99 7.96 -4.77
CA ILE A 124 -10.30 7.07 -5.71
C ILE A 124 -10.59 7.47 -7.16
N ASN A 125 -11.82 7.91 -7.47
CA ASN A 125 -12.18 8.34 -8.83
C ASN A 125 -11.41 9.61 -9.25
N ASP A 126 -11.19 10.55 -8.34
CA ASP A 126 -10.37 11.75 -8.61
C ASP A 126 -8.93 11.35 -8.90
N LYS A 127 -8.38 10.39 -8.12
CA LYS A 127 -7.02 9.89 -8.34
C LYS A 127 -6.90 9.13 -9.66
N ILE A 128 -7.86 8.30 -10.01
CA ILE A 128 -7.89 7.61 -11.32
C ILE A 128 -7.95 8.62 -12.47
N LYS A 129 -8.73 9.69 -12.33
CA LYS A 129 -8.78 10.77 -13.32
C LYS A 129 -7.44 11.50 -13.46
N GLU A 130 -6.75 11.77 -12.34
CA GLU A 130 -5.39 12.34 -12.34
C GLU A 130 -4.41 11.43 -13.10
N ILE A 131 -4.39 10.12 -12.76
CA ILE A 131 -3.55 9.13 -13.44
C ILE A 131 -3.88 9.07 -14.94
N LYS A 132 -5.16 9.07 -15.31
CA LYS A 132 -5.59 9.08 -16.70
C LYS A 132 -5.06 10.30 -17.45
N ASN A 133 -5.11 11.48 -16.83
CA ASN A 133 -4.58 12.70 -17.42
C ASN A 133 -3.06 12.62 -17.68
N ILE A 134 -2.29 12.03 -16.74
CA ILE A 134 -0.84 11.82 -16.91
C ILE A 134 -0.58 10.88 -18.10
N ILE A 135 -1.31 9.76 -18.19
CA ILE A 135 -1.18 8.80 -19.28
C ILE A 135 -1.54 9.47 -20.62
N THR A 136 -2.66 10.21 -20.65
CA THR A 136 -3.11 10.94 -21.86
C THR A 136 -2.09 12.01 -22.27
N TYR A 137 -1.53 12.75 -21.34
CA TYR A 137 -0.49 13.72 -21.64
C TYR A 137 0.76 13.07 -22.26
N ARG A 138 1.13 11.88 -21.80
CA ARG A 138 2.34 11.17 -22.27
C ARG A 138 2.13 10.45 -23.60
N PHE A 139 0.94 9.87 -23.84
CA PHE A 139 0.69 8.94 -24.93
C PHE A 139 -0.45 9.34 -25.87
N GLY A 140 -1.16 10.43 -25.56
CA GLY A 140 -2.40 10.80 -26.26
C GLY A 140 -3.64 10.15 -25.65
N GLU A 141 -4.80 10.40 -26.25
CA GLU A 141 -6.10 9.88 -25.81
C GLU A 141 -6.11 8.36 -25.67
N ILE A 142 -6.61 7.87 -24.52
CA ILE A 142 -6.73 6.44 -24.24
C ILE A 142 -8.18 5.99 -24.18
N ASN A 143 -8.46 4.80 -24.70
CA ASN A 143 -9.78 4.19 -24.76
C ASN A 143 -9.67 2.66 -24.75
N GLU A 144 -10.79 1.97 -24.93
CA GLU A 144 -10.87 0.51 -24.91
C GLU A 144 -10.01 -0.20 -25.97
N THR A 145 -9.67 0.47 -27.09
CA THR A 145 -8.81 -0.08 -28.15
C THR A 145 -7.32 0.16 -27.89
N SER A 146 -6.97 0.96 -26.89
CA SER A 146 -5.58 1.26 -26.54
C SER A 146 -4.85 0.01 -26.08
N ASP A 147 -3.61 -0.14 -26.52
CA ASP A 147 -2.75 -1.26 -26.13
C ASP A 147 -1.79 -0.84 -25.03
N ILE A 148 -2.28 -0.92 -23.78
CA ILE A 148 -1.58 -0.44 -22.59
C ILE A 148 -1.36 -1.61 -21.63
N ALA A 149 -0.11 -1.89 -21.28
CA ALA A 149 0.23 -2.73 -20.15
C ALA A 149 0.53 -1.90 -18.90
N CYS A 150 0.47 -2.52 -17.74
CA CYS A 150 0.89 -1.90 -16.49
C CYS A 150 1.72 -2.85 -15.64
N ILE A 151 2.57 -2.25 -14.81
CA ILE A 151 3.40 -2.94 -13.82
C ILE A 151 3.27 -2.16 -12.52
N VAL A 152 3.15 -2.86 -11.41
CA VAL A 152 3.19 -2.27 -10.06
C VAL A 152 4.36 -2.88 -9.32
N MET A 153 5.26 -2.07 -8.79
CA MET A 153 6.38 -2.57 -8.02
C MET A 153 6.84 -1.59 -6.94
N ASN A 154 7.42 -2.15 -5.90
CA ASN A 154 8.07 -1.36 -4.85
C ASN A 154 9.45 -0.84 -5.33
N ALA A 155 10.17 -1.61 -6.14
CA ALA A 155 11.49 -1.26 -6.69
C ALA A 155 12.49 -0.78 -5.60
N ASN A 156 12.72 -1.58 -4.58
CA ASN A 156 13.48 -1.21 -3.38
C ASN A 156 14.82 -1.99 -3.23
N PRO A 157 15.89 -1.62 -4.00
CA PRO A 157 15.90 -0.75 -5.17
C PRO A 157 15.41 -1.45 -6.44
N ILE A 158 15.37 -0.73 -7.57
CA ILE A 158 15.15 -1.37 -8.89
C ILE A 158 16.37 -2.22 -9.25
N THR A 159 16.13 -3.41 -9.82
CA THR A 159 17.16 -4.39 -10.20
C THR A 159 17.08 -4.73 -11.67
N ASN A 160 18.10 -5.41 -12.21
CA ASN A 160 18.09 -5.93 -13.58
C ASN A 160 16.87 -6.84 -13.84
N GLY A 161 16.42 -7.59 -12.81
CA GLY A 161 15.20 -8.40 -12.91
C GLY A 161 13.92 -7.57 -13.06
N HIS A 162 13.83 -6.42 -12.39
CA HIS A 162 12.72 -5.49 -12.60
C HIS A 162 12.74 -4.87 -14.00
N VAL A 163 13.92 -4.45 -14.47
CA VAL A 163 14.07 -3.87 -15.81
C VAL A 163 13.72 -4.89 -16.88
N TYR A 164 14.14 -6.16 -16.73
CA TYR A 164 13.76 -7.23 -17.62
C TYR A 164 12.23 -7.38 -17.74
N LEU A 165 11.51 -7.39 -16.64
CA LEU A 165 10.04 -7.42 -16.65
C LEU A 165 9.43 -6.23 -17.39
N ILE A 166 9.99 -5.03 -17.20
CA ILE A 166 9.53 -3.80 -17.87
C ILE A 166 9.81 -3.88 -19.37
N GLU A 167 10.99 -4.39 -19.77
CA GLU A 167 11.34 -4.59 -21.18
C GLU A 167 10.44 -5.59 -21.88
N GLU A 168 10.10 -6.71 -21.22
CA GLU A 168 9.16 -7.68 -21.79
C GLU A 168 7.77 -7.04 -22.01
N ALA A 169 7.25 -6.28 -21.07
CA ALA A 169 6.02 -5.52 -21.27
C ALA A 169 6.15 -4.50 -22.40
N SER A 170 7.28 -3.77 -22.45
CA SER A 170 7.58 -2.73 -23.45
C SER A 170 7.67 -3.28 -24.87
N LYS A 171 8.17 -4.50 -25.07
CA LYS A 171 8.23 -5.18 -26.38
C LYS A 171 6.86 -5.62 -26.87
N ASN A 172 5.97 -5.98 -25.95
CA ASN A 172 4.68 -6.61 -26.27
C ASN A 172 3.51 -5.62 -26.33
N HIS A 173 3.68 -4.37 -25.85
CA HIS A 173 2.64 -3.37 -25.82
C HIS A 173 3.12 -2.01 -26.33
N LYS A 174 2.19 -1.25 -26.91
CA LYS A 174 2.48 0.10 -27.42
C LYS A 174 2.78 1.09 -26.29
N MET A 175 2.21 0.87 -25.11
CA MET A 175 2.34 1.73 -23.93
C MET A 175 2.49 0.87 -22.68
N VAL A 176 3.38 1.27 -21.78
CA VAL A 176 3.56 0.65 -20.46
C VAL A 176 3.49 1.70 -19.39
N VAL A 177 2.64 1.50 -18.40
CA VAL A 177 2.55 2.32 -17.21
C VAL A 177 3.22 1.58 -16.05
N LEU A 178 4.31 2.15 -15.54
CA LEU A 178 5.04 1.64 -14.40
C LEU A 178 4.66 2.42 -13.14
N PHE A 179 3.92 1.78 -12.25
CA PHE A 179 3.57 2.31 -10.96
C PHE A 179 4.65 1.99 -9.93
N ILE A 180 5.20 3.00 -9.27
CA ILE A 180 6.08 2.85 -8.10
C ILE A 180 5.27 3.09 -6.84
N VAL A 181 5.26 2.11 -5.92
CA VAL A 181 4.49 2.18 -4.68
C VAL A 181 4.95 3.35 -3.82
N GLU A 182 4.03 4.21 -3.37
CA GLU A 182 4.34 5.47 -2.66
C GLU A 182 4.78 5.29 -1.21
N GLU A 183 4.68 4.07 -0.66
CA GLU A 183 5.03 3.80 0.72
C GLU A 183 6.50 4.09 1.04
N ASP A 184 6.75 4.75 2.18
CA ASP A 184 8.10 5.09 2.67
C ASP A 184 8.62 4.19 3.82
N LYS A 185 8.01 3.00 4.03
CA LYS A 185 8.49 2.00 5.00
C LYS A 185 9.62 1.09 4.46
N SER A 186 10.17 1.46 3.32
CA SER A 186 11.22 0.73 2.61
C SER A 186 12.62 1.23 3.00
N GLU A 187 13.67 0.45 2.68
CA GLU A 187 15.08 0.85 2.89
C GLU A 187 15.44 2.15 2.15
N PHE A 188 14.88 2.30 0.94
CA PHE A 188 14.99 3.50 0.14
C PHE A 188 13.66 4.25 0.13
N THR A 189 13.72 5.57 0.32
CA THR A 189 12.54 6.44 0.29
C THR A 189 11.83 6.35 -1.06
N PHE A 190 10.55 6.74 -1.09
CA PHE A 190 9.79 6.80 -2.35
C PHE A 190 10.53 7.62 -3.42
N LYS A 191 11.07 8.78 -3.06
CA LYS A 191 11.80 9.66 -3.99
C LYS A 191 13.03 8.97 -4.60
N GLU A 192 13.81 8.25 -3.79
CA GLU A 192 14.98 7.49 -4.25
C GLU A 192 14.56 6.37 -5.20
N ARG A 193 13.55 5.57 -4.82
CA ARG A 193 13.01 4.47 -5.63
C ARG A 193 12.42 4.94 -6.95
N PHE A 194 11.65 6.01 -6.92
CA PHE A 194 11.07 6.62 -8.10
C PHE A 194 12.15 7.13 -9.05
N SER A 195 13.17 7.83 -8.54
CA SER A 195 14.30 8.35 -9.33
C SER A 195 15.09 7.22 -9.99
N MET A 196 15.41 6.15 -9.24
CA MET A 196 16.07 4.97 -9.78
C MET A 196 15.25 4.31 -10.90
N ALA A 197 13.95 4.12 -10.68
CA ALA A 197 13.06 3.51 -11.68
C ALA A 197 12.92 4.38 -12.93
N TYR A 198 12.74 5.69 -12.76
CA TYR A 198 12.61 6.63 -13.85
C TYR A 198 13.86 6.65 -14.74
N LEU A 199 15.04 6.82 -14.13
CA LEU A 199 16.30 6.88 -14.87
C LEU A 199 16.62 5.55 -15.58
N SER A 200 16.43 4.42 -14.90
CA SER A 200 16.69 3.10 -15.47
C SER A 200 15.77 2.71 -16.65
N THR A 201 14.63 3.41 -16.79
CA THR A 201 13.66 3.14 -17.87
C THR A 201 13.57 4.24 -18.92
N MET A 202 14.28 5.37 -18.76
CA MET A 202 14.23 6.52 -19.70
C MET A 202 14.49 6.16 -21.16
N ARG A 203 15.33 5.15 -21.40
CA ARG A 203 15.64 4.65 -22.76
C ARG A 203 14.46 3.95 -23.44
N LEU A 204 13.44 3.56 -22.68
CA LEU A 204 12.23 2.91 -23.19
C LEU A 204 11.18 4.00 -23.50
N GLY A 205 11.10 4.40 -24.76
CA GLY A 205 10.25 5.53 -25.19
C GLY A 205 8.75 5.36 -24.94
N ASN A 206 8.29 4.12 -24.76
CA ASN A 206 6.88 3.76 -24.51
C ASN A 206 6.58 3.42 -23.03
N VAL A 207 7.49 3.71 -22.10
CA VAL A 207 7.28 3.54 -20.66
C VAL A 207 6.98 4.87 -19.98
N CYS A 208 5.95 4.92 -19.16
CA CYS A 208 5.59 6.05 -18.32
C CYS A 208 5.67 5.64 -16.84
N VAL A 209 6.61 6.20 -16.10
CA VAL A 209 6.76 5.95 -14.66
C VAL A 209 5.94 6.96 -13.89
N ILE A 210 5.05 6.48 -13.02
CA ILE A 210 4.17 7.32 -12.20
C ILE A 210 4.05 6.80 -10.77
N PRO A 211 3.72 7.67 -9.80
CA PRO A 211 3.35 7.23 -8.45
C PRO A 211 2.11 6.33 -8.46
N SER A 212 2.09 5.28 -7.63
CA SER A 212 0.99 4.31 -7.64
C SER A 212 -0.31 4.85 -7.07
N SER A 213 -0.25 5.79 -6.19
CA SER A 213 -1.29 6.23 -5.26
C SER A 213 -1.44 5.35 -4.01
N LYS A 214 -2.03 5.94 -2.96
CA LYS A 214 -2.36 5.25 -1.71
C LYS A 214 -3.47 4.19 -1.84
N TYR A 215 -4.09 4.04 -3.00
CA TYR A 215 -5.06 2.98 -3.31
C TYR A 215 -4.42 1.70 -3.83
N VAL A 216 -3.16 1.73 -4.22
CA VAL A 216 -2.36 0.52 -4.39
C VAL A 216 -1.90 0.13 -2.99
N VAL A 217 -2.66 -0.78 -2.39
CA VAL A 217 -2.46 -1.18 -1.00
C VAL A 217 -1.10 -1.85 -0.85
N SER A 218 -0.33 -1.45 0.15
CA SER A 218 0.90 -2.12 0.53
C SER A 218 0.62 -3.12 1.65
N GLN A 219 1.33 -4.23 1.66
CA GLN A 219 1.21 -5.22 2.73
C GLN A 219 1.54 -4.63 4.10
N SER A 220 2.44 -3.65 4.15
CA SER A 220 2.86 -3.01 5.41
C SER A 220 1.87 -1.99 5.96
N THR A 221 0.98 -1.46 5.10
CA THR A 221 -0.09 -0.52 5.49
C THR A 221 -1.44 -1.19 5.69
N PHE A 222 -1.58 -2.46 5.27
CA PHE A 222 -2.82 -3.20 5.45
C PHE A 222 -3.05 -3.57 6.92
N PRO A 223 -4.18 -3.14 7.53
CA PRO A 223 -4.43 -3.39 8.94
C PRO A 223 -4.67 -4.88 9.22
N SER A 224 -3.94 -5.40 10.19
CA SER A 224 -4.00 -6.82 10.57
C SER A 224 -4.72 -7.08 11.90
N TYR A 225 -4.99 -6.05 12.69
CA TYR A 225 -5.42 -6.15 14.07
C TYR A 225 -6.76 -6.87 14.30
N PHE A 226 -7.63 -6.99 13.29
CA PHE A 226 -8.93 -7.67 13.38
C PHE A 226 -8.98 -9.01 12.64
N LEU A 227 -7.88 -9.46 12.04
CA LEU A 227 -7.76 -10.74 11.35
C LEU A 227 -7.05 -11.78 12.23
N LYS A 228 -7.36 -13.08 12.03
CA LYS A 228 -6.97 -14.13 12.97
C LYS A 228 -5.48 -14.47 12.97
N ASN A 229 -4.87 -14.47 11.79
CA ASN A 229 -3.48 -14.89 11.61
C ASN A 229 -2.86 -14.31 10.33
N GLU A 230 -1.54 -14.43 10.18
CA GLU A 230 -0.80 -13.89 9.03
C GLU A 230 -1.25 -14.43 7.66
N THR A 231 -1.72 -15.67 7.59
CA THR A 231 -2.21 -16.24 6.34
C THR A 231 -3.49 -15.54 5.89
N GLU A 232 -4.42 -15.33 6.82
CA GLU A 232 -5.66 -14.59 6.56
C GLU A 232 -5.39 -13.13 6.19
N VAL A 233 -4.45 -12.48 6.87
CA VAL A 233 -4.00 -11.11 6.54
C VAL A 233 -3.47 -11.05 5.12
N SER A 234 -2.57 -11.96 4.74
CA SER A 234 -1.98 -12.00 3.39
C SER A 234 -3.04 -12.27 2.30
N GLU A 235 -3.99 -13.16 2.58
CA GLU A 235 -5.09 -13.46 1.67
C GLU A 235 -6.00 -12.24 1.46
N GLN A 236 -6.48 -11.63 2.54
CA GLN A 236 -7.39 -10.49 2.47
C GLN A 236 -6.73 -9.25 1.86
N TYR A 237 -5.47 -9.00 2.18
CA TYR A 237 -4.66 -8.00 1.53
C TYR A 237 -4.63 -8.21 0.00
N SER A 238 -4.31 -9.43 -0.43
CA SER A 238 -4.18 -9.76 -1.85
C SER A 238 -5.51 -9.62 -2.60
N LEU A 239 -6.61 -10.02 -1.97
CA LEU A 239 -7.96 -9.86 -2.53
C LEU A 239 -8.36 -8.39 -2.66
N ILE A 240 -8.14 -7.58 -1.63
CA ILE A 240 -8.45 -6.14 -1.65
C ILE A 240 -7.63 -5.43 -2.74
N ASP A 241 -6.31 -5.67 -2.82
CA ASP A 241 -5.45 -5.09 -3.88
C ASP A 241 -5.94 -5.48 -5.27
N ALA A 242 -6.20 -6.78 -5.49
CA ALA A 242 -6.67 -7.29 -6.78
C ALA A 242 -8.04 -6.70 -7.19
N LEU A 243 -8.99 -6.57 -6.24
CA LEU A 243 -10.31 -6.00 -6.49
C LEU A 243 -10.23 -4.51 -6.81
N ILE A 244 -9.46 -3.72 -6.05
CA ILE A 244 -9.24 -2.30 -6.35
C ILE A 244 -8.64 -2.16 -7.75
N PHE A 245 -7.64 -2.98 -8.06
CA PHE A 245 -6.98 -2.92 -9.35
C PHE A 245 -7.93 -3.26 -10.50
N LYS A 246 -8.76 -4.30 -10.35
CA LYS A 246 -9.77 -4.71 -11.34
C LYS A 246 -10.81 -3.60 -11.57
N GLU A 247 -11.43 -3.12 -10.49
CA GLU A 247 -12.60 -2.23 -10.57
C GLU A 247 -12.25 -0.78 -10.94
N TYR A 248 -11.09 -0.30 -10.50
CA TYR A 248 -10.73 1.09 -10.68
C TYR A 248 -9.63 1.30 -11.71
N PHE A 249 -8.53 0.53 -11.65
CA PHE A 249 -7.39 0.75 -12.54
C PHE A 249 -7.62 0.15 -13.92
N ILE A 250 -7.88 -1.15 -14.01
CA ILE A 250 -8.07 -1.82 -15.31
C ILE A 250 -9.25 -1.21 -16.06
N LYS A 251 -10.39 -1.07 -15.38
CA LYS A 251 -11.65 -0.63 -15.99
C LYS A 251 -11.60 0.81 -16.52
N ASN A 252 -10.97 1.72 -15.79
CA ASN A 252 -10.99 3.15 -16.13
C ASN A 252 -9.76 3.62 -16.91
N LEU A 253 -8.63 2.90 -16.81
CA LEU A 253 -7.39 3.22 -17.50
C LEU A 253 -7.13 2.30 -18.71
N PHE A 254 -8.08 1.40 -19.00
CA PHE A 254 -8.09 0.50 -20.16
C PHE A 254 -6.87 -0.41 -20.27
N PHE A 255 -6.28 -0.83 -19.13
CA PHE A 255 -5.15 -1.74 -19.15
C PHE A 255 -5.52 -3.09 -19.77
N LYS A 256 -4.74 -3.53 -20.75
CA LYS A 256 -4.89 -4.85 -21.38
C LYS A 256 -4.31 -5.94 -20.49
N LYS A 257 -3.14 -5.68 -19.90
CA LYS A 257 -2.40 -6.64 -19.07
C LYS A 257 -1.72 -5.96 -17.89
N ARG A 258 -1.74 -6.60 -16.73
CA ARG A 258 -0.85 -6.33 -15.60
C ARG A 258 0.27 -7.37 -15.61
N TYR A 259 1.50 -6.92 -15.77
CA TYR A 259 2.69 -7.78 -15.75
C TYR A 259 3.20 -7.96 -14.33
N ILE A 260 3.50 -9.21 -13.98
CA ILE A 260 4.15 -9.59 -12.71
C ILE A 260 5.22 -10.63 -12.96
N GLY A 261 6.23 -10.71 -12.07
CA GLY A 261 7.25 -11.78 -12.11
C GLY A 261 6.77 -13.03 -11.39
N THR A 262 7.30 -14.21 -11.78
CA THR A 262 7.15 -15.44 -10.99
C THR A 262 7.76 -15.26 -9.60
N GLU A 263 7.23 -15.97 -8.61
CA GLU A 263 7.65 -15.88 -7.21
C GLU A 263 8.00 -17.26 -6.66
N THR A 264 8.97 -17.31 -5.76
CA THR A 264 9.41 -18.54 -5.07
C THR A 264 9.04 -18.56 -3.59
N ILE A 265 8.77 -17.38 -3.02
CA ILE A 265 8.38 -17.24 -1.61
C ILE A 265 6.88 -17.52 -1.50
N ASN A 266 6.48 -18.47 -0.66
CA ASN A 266 5.09 -18.93 -0.52
C ASN A 266 4.05 -17.81 -0.38
N LYS A 267 4.31 -16.77 0.42
CA LYS A 267 3.40 -15.62 0.57
C LYS A 267 3.17 -14.90 -0.77
N MET A 268 4.24 -14.72 -1.56
CA MET A 268 4.16 -14.03 -2.87
C MET A 268 3.59 -14.93 -3.96
N VAL A 269 3.82 -16.24 -3.88
CA VAL A 269 3.16 -17.22 -4.75
C VAL A 269 1.64 -17.18 -4.55
N ASN A 270 1.18 -17.14 -3.30
CA ASN A 270 -0.23 -17.01 -2.99
C ASN A 270 -0.83 -15.69 -3.49
N TYR A 271 -0.10 -14.58 -3.32
CA TYR A 271 -0.48 -13.29 -3.89
C TYR A 271 -0.66 -13.35 -5.41
N ASN A 272 0.31 -13.91 -6.15
CA ASN A 272 0.22 -14.08 -7.60
C ASN A 272 -0.98 -14.96 -8.01
N ASN A 273 -1.27 -16.02 -7.26
CA ASN A 273 -2.42 -16.89 -7.52
C ASN A 273 -3.74 -16.16 -7.35
N ILE A 274 -3.88 -15.36 -6.29
CA ILE A 274 -5.07 -14.53 -6.07
C ILE A 274 -5.24 -13.48 -7.16
N LEU A 275 -4.15 -12.78 -7.54
CA LEU A 275 -4.18 -11.86 -8.67
C LEU A 275 -4.65 -12.54 -9.94
N LYS A 276 -4.11 -13.75 -10.26
CA LYS A 276 -4.52 -14.53 -11.42
C LYS A 276 -5.99 -14.91 -11.38
N GLN A 277 -6.49 -15.30 -10.22
CA GLN A 277 -7.89 -15.66 -10.04
C GLN A 277 -8.84 -14.46 -10.21
N VAL A 278 -8.48 -13.29 -9.67
CA VAL A 278 -9.33 -12.09 -9.70
C VAL A 278 -9.23 -11.35 -11.03
N LEU A 279 -8.02 -11.23 -11.59
CA LEU A 279 -7.76 -10.47 -12.82
C LEU A 279 -7.93 -11.30 -14.09
N GLU A 280 -7.97 -12.63 -13.97
CA GLU A 280 -8.25 -13.59 -15.08
C GLU A 280 -7.29 -13.40 -16.26
N ASP A 281 -7.82 -13.05 -17.44
CA ASP A 281 -7.04 -12.80 -18.66
C ASP A 281 -6.25 -11.48 -18.63
N LYS A 282 -6.46 -10.64 -17.61
CA LYS A 282 -5.79 -9.33 -17.50
C LYS A 282 -4.41 -9.38 -16.85
N ILE A 283 -3.91 -10.57 -16.50
CA ILE A 283 -2.60 -10.73 -15.90
C ILE A 283 -1.65 -11.48 -16.84
N GLU A 284 -0.38 -11.08 -16.83
CA GLU A 284 0.72 -11.76 -17.53
C GLU A 284 1.84 -12.05 -16.54
N ILE A 285 2.28 -13.30 -16.48
CA ILE A 285 3.31 -13.74 -15.53
C ILE A 285 4.58 -14.05 -16.32
N ILE A 286 5.66 -13.34 -16.03
CA ILE A 286 6.96 -13.51 -16.67
C ILE A 286 7.92 -14.20 -15.71
N ASP A 287 8.66 -15.15 -16.22
CA ASP A 287 9.71 -15.82 -15.44
C ASP A 287 10.80 -14.82 -15.05
N ARG A 288 11.23 -14.91 -13.76
CA ARG A 288 12.29 -14.05 -13.26
C ARG A 288 13.60 -14.28 -13.99
N LEU A 289 14.29 -13.18 -14.24
CA LEU A 289 15.66 -13.22 -14.75
C LEU A 289 16.56 -13.93 -13.70
N LYS A 290 17.33 -14.90 -14.17
CA LYS A 290 18.37 -15.57 -13.40
C LYS A 290 19.72 -15.23 -14.00
N GLU A 291 20.69 -15.00 -13.13
CA GLU A 291 22.08 -14.81 -13.51
C GLU A 291 22.90 -15.83 -12.71
N ASN A 292 23.65 -16.69 -13.41
CA ASN A 292 24.39 -17.81 -12.81
C ASN A 292 23.52 -18.69 -11.87
N ASP A 293 22.31 -19.03 -12.31
CA ASP A 293 21.30 -19.77 -11.55
C ASP A 293 20.77 -19.06 -10.26
N VAL A 294 21.19 -17.83 -10.00
CA VAL A 294 20.72 -17.01 -8.88
C VAL A 294 19.61 -16.08 -9.37
N THR A 295 18.48 -16.12 -8.68
CA THR A 295 17.38 -15.17 -8.97
C THR A 295 17.76 -13.78 -8.48
N ILE A 296 17.77 -12.81 -9.42
CA ILE A 296 18.04 -11.41 -9.08
C ILE A 296 16.87 -10.84 -8.26
N SER A 297 17.15 -10.41 -7.05
CA SER A 297 16.14 -9.83 -6.16
C SER A 297 16.63 -8.54 -5.47
N ALA A 298 15.69 -7.64 -5.18
CA ALA A 298 16.01 -6.43 -4.42
C ALA A 298 16.46 -6.74 -2.98
N SER A 299 16.00 -7.85 -2.39
CA SER A 299 16.45 -8.29 -1.06
C SER A 299 17.91 -8.69 -1.06
N THR A 300 18.40 -9.37 -2.09
CA THR A 300 19.81 -9.70 -2.27
C THR A 300 20.66 -8.43 -2.33
N VAL A 301 20.24 -7.45 -3.13
CA VAL A 301 20.95 -6.16 -3.22
C VAL A 301 21.04 -5.47 -1.86
N ARG A 302 19.93 -5.40 -1.12
CA ARG A 302 19.93 -4.77 0.21
C ARG A 302 20.79 -5.53 1.23
N SER A 303 20.81 -6.85 1.18
CA SER A 303 21.67 -7.66 2.06
C SER A 303 23.15 -7.37 1.82
N LEU A 304 23.57 -7.37 0.55
CA LEU A 304 24.97 -7.07 0.16
C LEU A 304 25.38 -5.63 0.56
N LEU A 305 24.48 -4.66 0.39
CA LEU A 305 24.74 -3.29 0.83
C LEU A 305 24.95 -3.18 2.33
N LYS A 306 24.15 -3.89 3.14
CA LYS A 306 24.29 -3.95 4.61
C LYS A 306 25.58 -4.65 5.05
N GLU A 307 26.06 -5.60 4.26
CA GLU A 307 27.34 -6.27 4.48
C GLU A 307 28.57 -5.46 4.02
N GLY A 308 28.34 -4.25 3.47
CA GLY A 308 29.41 -3.42 2.91
C GLY A 308 29.95 -3.88 1.53
N LYS A 309 29.31 -4.89 0.92
CA LYS A 309 29.68 -5.46 -0.39
C LYS A 309 29.04 -4.64 -1.54
N VAL A 310 29.35 -3.35 -1.58
CA VAL A 310 28.69 -2.40 -2.48
C VAL A 310 28.88 -2.80 -3.95
N GLU A 311 30.11 -3.02 -4.42
CA GLU A 311 30.37 -3.33 -5.82
C GLU A 311 29.72 -4.66 -6.27
N GLU A 312 29.57 -5.64 -5.37
CA GLU A 312 28.84 -6.88 -5.65
C GLU A 312 27.35 -6.61 -5.78
N ALA A 313 26.77 -5.79 -4.90
CA ALA A 313 25.36 -5.39 -4.96
C ALA A 313 25.01 -4.68 -6.26
N LEU A 314 25.91 -3.82 -6.75
CA LEU A 314 25.69 -3.01 -7.96
C LEU A 314 25.61 -3.85 -9.24
N GLN A 315 26.20 -5.04 -9.28
CA GLN A 315 26.13 -5.96 -10.45
C GLN A 315 24.67 -6.38 -10.75
N TYR A 316 23.81 -6.44 -9.74
CA TYR A 316 22.41 -6.81 -9.87
C TYR A 316 21.48 -5.64 -10.23
N THR A 317 22.03 -4.44 -10.44
CA THR A 317 21.26 -3.22 -10.67
C THR A 317 21.60 -2.56 -11.99
N PRO A 318 20.64 -1.84 -12.63
CA PRO A 318 20.94 -1.01 -13.79
C PRO A 318 22.02 0.01 -13.49
N GLN A 319 22.75 0.45 -14.51
CA GLN A 319 23.86 1.40 -14.37
C GLN A 319 23.42 2.73 -13.68
N GLU A 320 22.23 3.22 -14.02
CA GLU A 320 21.66 4.44 -13.44
C GLU A 320 21.34 4.26 -11.97
N THR A 321 20.81 3.11 -11.60
CA THR A 321 20.58 2.73 -10.21
C THR A 321 21.90 2.57 -9.45
N ALA A 322 22.90 1.91 -10.06
CA ALA A 322 24.22 1.73 -9.47
C ALA A 322 24.89 3.09 -9.15
N PHE A 323 24.74 4.08 -10.03
CA PHE A 323 25.26 5.44 -9.80
C PHE A 323 24.63 6.08 -8.55
N ILE A 324 23.29 6.01 -8.40
CA ILE A 324 22.57 6.53 -7.24
C ILE A 324 22.98 5.78 -5.96
N LEU A 325 23.04 4.45 -6.01
CA LEU A 325 23.38 3.61 -4.87
C LEU A 325 24.81 3.86 -4.36
N ARG A 326 25.77 4.12 -5.22
CA ARG A 326 27.13 4.52 -4.79
C ARG A 326 27.12 5.78 -3.95
N GLY A 327 26.34 6.79 -4.33
CA GLY A 327 26.17 8.00 -3.54
C GLY A 327 25.50 7.72 -2.18
N LEU A 328 24.41 7.00 -2.19
CA LEU A 328 23.66 6.67 -0.98
C LEU A 328 24.38 5.68 -0.05
N ALA A 329 25.19 4.78 -0.59
CA ALA A 329 25.91 3.78 0.21
C ALA A 329 26.90 4.45 1.18
N SER A 330 27.55 5.52 0.76
CA SER A 330 28.43 6.32 1.64
C SER A 330 27.66 6.96 2.80
N GLU A 331 26.43 7.41 2.57
CA GLU A 331 25.59 8.07 3.57
C GLU A 331 24.92 7.06 4.51
N LYS A 332 24.37 5.98 3.96
CA LYS A 332 23.53 5.01 4.71
C LYS A 332 24.34 3.89 5.37
N TYR A 333 25.49 3.49 4.80
CA TYR A 333 26.26 2.31 5.23
C TYR A 333 27.74 2.62 5.51
N GLY A 334 28.21 3.85 5.29
CA GLY A 334 29.60 4.28 5.35
C GLY A 334 30.20 4.54 6.76
N ASN A 335 29.48 4.21 7.82
CA ASN A 335 29.93 4.39 9.22
C ASN A 335 30.17 3.05 9.94
N ASN A 336 30.84 2.11 9.29
CA ASN A 336 31.42 0.94 9.98
C ASN A 336 32.91 0.85 9.70
#